data_f1a0242ab93da6847790becbbac8a025
#
_entry.id   f1a0242ab93da6847790becbbac8a025
#
_cell.length_a   1.000
_cell.length_b   1.000
_cell.length_c   1.000
_cell.angle_alpha   90.00
_cell.angle_beta   90.00
_cell.angle_gamma   90.00
#
_symmetry.space_group_name_H-M   'P 1'
#
loop_
_entity.id
_entity.type
_entity.pdbx_description
1 polymer ?
#
loop_
_entity_poly.entity_id
_entity_poly.type
_entity_poly.pdbx_seq_one_letter_code
_entity_poly.pdbx_strand_id
1 'polypeptide(L)'
;MGCLVSTPKDAGGGRRMPESIGEVAVFVPGFRIPQGVDFSQSLGDNLPKSLVERISALRTRIVVMAAQETPIAIRPKRRTATRHGGSSSGDLLNALEDYLPVLLGLVKDGSPLRDKVQFVWVNQEDDAEANSLLLPKTSGDGHQPRVSEDSKRASVDVFLKAAGYLDCATRQVLPQIPPELRRDLPIDLAEGILKALSLQALGQCVDIQLGMAIDSPKATLAVKRRLACEMVKYWHQAQDNIAQLPLPDGWGKKHQFLVKWKFTEAKAAAYYFHGLILDEGNTEKSHGMAVAALQASDEFIRESKRACEAFNATPPTSRSPALWGSMKYLSEKIPKDVSSKVRINRDLYSQERIIETAPALPDFALALKPDDYQLPSLDPSWSNH
;
A
#
# COMPACT_ATOMS: atom_id res chain seq x y z
N MET A 1 -29.95 21.95 39.32
CA MET A 1 -28.55 22.21 39.67
C MET A 1 -27.71 21.67 38.54
N GLY A 2 -27.07 22.57 37.84
CA GLY A 2 -26.40 22.25 36.57
C GLY A 2 -25.04 21.57 36.75
N CYS A 3 -24.84 20.47 36.09
CA CYS A 3 -23.53 19.89 35.91
C CYS A 3 -22.84 20.57 34.73
N LEU A 4 -21.84 21.39 35.04
CA LEU A 4 -20.93 21.99 34.08
C LEU A 4 -20.07 20.90 33.50
N VAL A 5 -20.31 20.54 32.24
CA VAL A 5 -19.38 19.80 31.43
C VAL A 5 -18.22 20.75 31.13
N SER A 6 -17.15 20.64 31.89
CA SER A 6 -15.87 21.31 31.56
C SER A 6 -15.21 20.58 30.43
N THR A 7 -15.41 21.06 29.22
CA THR A 7 -14.44 20.79 28.14
C THR A 7 -13.12 21.43 28.53
N PRO A 8 -11.99 20.71 28.55
CA PRO A 8 -10.69 21.37 28.72
C PRO A 8 -10.50 22.34 27.56
N LYS A 9 -10.58 23.63 27.83
CA LYS A 9 -10.03 24.65 26.97
C LYS A 9 -8.54 24.40 26.94
N ASP A 10 -8.02 23.95 25.82
CA ASP A 10 -6.61 24.07 25.52
C ASP A 10 -6.25 25.55 25.56
N ALA A 11 -5.70 25.96 26.69
CA ALA A 11 -5.17 27.29 26.87
C ALA A 11 -3.97 27.46 25.95
N GLY A 12 -4.12 28.34 25.01
CA GLY A 12 -3.14 29.16 24.33
C GLY A 12 -1.72 28.63 24.17
N GLY A 13 -1.44 28.17 23.01
CA GLY A 13 -0.14 27.89 22.48
C GLY A 13 -0.32 27.06 21.24
N GLY A 14 -0.71 27.70 20.14
CA GLY A 14 -0.79 27.06 18.84
C GLY A 14 0.56 26.48 18.43
N ARG A 15 0.93 25.32 18.98
CA ARG A 15 1.89 24.43 18.34
C ARG A 15 1.22 23.93 17.10
N ARG A 16 1.42 24.64 15.99
CA ARG A 16 1.19 24.12 14.66
C ARG A 16 1.87 22.76 14.60
N MET A 17 1.09 21.69 14.49
CA MET A 17 1.62 20.37 14.22
C MET A 17 2.55 20.47 13.01
N PRO A 18 3.76 19.94 13.07
CA PRO A 18 4.66 20.01 11.93
C PRO A 18 3.98 19.28 10.77
N GLU A 19 3.77 20.04 9.71
CA GLU A 19 3.21 19.60 8.44
C GLU A 19 4.26 18.77 7.72
N SER A 20 4.39 17.48 8.04
CA SER A 20 5.22 16.59 7.27
C SER A 20 4.34 15.75 6.37
N ILE A 21 4.58 15.85 5.08
CA ILE A 21 4.20 14.80 4.13
C ILE A 21 4.93 13.55 4.61
N GLY A 22 4.19 12.62 5.22
CA GLY A 22 4.76 11.35 5.58
C GLY A 22 5.13 10.62 4.28
N GLU A 23 6.33 10.08 4.24
CA GLU A 23 6.72 9.16 3.18
C GLU A 23 5.89 7.90 3.35
N VAL A 24 5.09 7.54 2.32
CA VAL A 24 4.34 6.28 2.30
C VAL A 24 5.33 5.17 2.03
N ALA A 25 5.49 4.24 2.95
CA ALA A 25 6.26 3.05 2.68
C ALA A 25 5.44 2.12 1.79
N VAL A 26 5.72 2.14 0.51
CA VAL A 26 5.19 1.19 -0.46
C VAL A 26 6.32 0.23 -0.82
N PHE A 27 6.08 -1.04 -0.61
CA PHE A 27 6.97 -2.10 -1.07
C PHE A 27 6.20 -2.99 -2.04
N VAL A 28 6.70 -3.09 -3.26
CA VAL A 28 6.15 -3.96 -4.30
C VAL A 28 7.22 -4.97 -4.64
N PRO A 29 7.05 -6.25 -4.24
CA PRO A 29 8.00 -7.29 -4.60
C PRO A 29 7.98 -7.52 -6.11
N GLY A 30 9.15 -7.81 -6.68
CA GLY A 30 9.24 -8.21 -8.08
C GLY A 30 8.96 -7.09 -9.07
N PHE A 31 9.39 -5.86 -8.80
CA PHE A 31 9.28 -4.78 -9.78
C PHE A 31 10.08 -5.12 -11.05
N ARG A 32 9.36 -5.38 -12.14
CA ARG A 32 9.93 -5.81 -13.40
C ARG A 32 9.97 -4.69 -14.40
N ILE A 33 11.15 -4.50 -15.03
CA ILE A 33 11.34 -3.54 -16.11
C ILE A 33 11.26 -4.26 -17.44
N PRO A 34 10.43 -3.77 -18.38
CA PRO A 34 10.36 -4.31 -19.71
C PRO A 34 11.65 -4.05 -20.49
N GLN A 35 12.15 -5.07 -21.17
CA GLN A 35 13.23 -4.93 -22.13
C GLN A 35 12.70 -4.64 -23.54
N GLY A 36 13.56 -4.07 -24.40
CA GLY A 36 13.26 -3.88 -25.81
C GLY A 36 12.96 -5.20 -26.52
N VAL A 37 12.06 -5.16 -27.49
CA VAL A 37 11.70 -6.30 -28.34
C VAL A 37 11.79 -5.86 -29.79
N ASP A 38 12.48 -6.64 -30.63
CA ASP A 38 12.45 -6.44 -32.07
C ASP A 38 11.27 -7.16 -32.71
N PHE A 39 10.16 -6.45 -32.83
CA PHE A 39 8.95 -6.99 -33.43
C PHE A 39 9.08 -7.13 -34.95
N SER A 40 9.98 -6.37 -35.60
CA SER A 40 10.21 -6.50 -37.06
C SER A 40 10.79 -7.86 -37.40
N GLN A 41 11.74 -8.34 -36.61
CA GLN A 41 12.34 -9.64 -36.78
C GLN A 41 11.33 -10.78 -36.46
N SER A 42 10.52 -10.62 -35.42
CA SER A 42 9.65 -11.70 -34.95
C SER A 42 8.32 -11.77 -35.69
N LEU A 43 7.80 -10.66 -36.18
CA LEU A 43 6.44 -10.53 -36.72
C LEU A 43 6.35 -9.91 -38.12
N GLY A 44 7.50 -9.44 -38.68
CA GLY A 44 7.51 -8.70 -39.95
C GLY A 44 6.87 -9.43 -41.13
N ASP A 45 6.98 -10.76 -41.16
CA ASP A 45 6.40 -11.60 -42.23
C ASP A 45 4.91 -11.92 -42.00
N ASN A 46 4.37 -11.65 -40.82
CA ASN A 46 3.04 -12.08 -40.42
C ASN A 46 2.05 -10.95 -40.20
N LEU A 47 2.54 -9.74 -40.03
CA LEU A 47 1.73 -8.57 -39.73
C LEU A 47 2.07 -7.39 -40.67
N PRO A 48 1.09 -6.48 -40.91
CA PRO A 48 1.34 -5.26 -41.65
C PRO A 48 2.44 -4.45 -40.99
N LYS A 49 3.29 -3.86 -41.81
CA LYS A 49 4.40 -3.03 -41.38
C LYS A 49 3.95 -1.90 -40.40
N SER A 50 2.80 -1.28 -40.68
CA SER A 50 2.23 -0.22 -39.83
C SER A 50 1.90 -0.69 -38.41
N LEU A 51 1.41 -1.92 -38.26
CA LEU A 51 1.10 -2.50 -36.97
C LEU A 51 2.38 -2.89 -36.21
N VAL A 52 3.36 -3.45 -36.89
CA VAL A 52 4.69 -3.78 -36.34
C VAL A 52 5.39 -2.52 -35.87
N GLU A 53 5.38 -1.44 -36.66
CA GLU A 53 5.95 -0.16 -36.27
C GLU A 53 5.23 0.44 -35.05
N ARG A 54 3.90 0.36 -35.01
CA ARG A 54 3.10 0.87 -33.90
C ARG A 54 3.40 0.14 -32.57
N ILE A 55 3.39 -1.20 -32.57
CA ILE A 55 3.67 -1.98 -31.36
C ILE A 55 5.11 -1.75 -30.88
N SER A 56 6.06 -1.63 -31.82
CA SER A 56 7.46 -1.32 -31.53
C SER A 56 7.62 0.06 -30.88
N ALA A 57 6.94 1.07 -31.42
CA ALA A 57 6.98 2.43 -30.87
C ALA A 57 6.38 2.48 -29.44
N LEU A 58 5.24 1.83 -29.22
CA LEU A 58 4.61 1.75 -27.90
C LEU A 58 5.48 1.01 -26.89
N ARG A 59 6.09 -0.11 -27.29
CA ARG A 59 7.01 -0.86 -26.42
C ARG A 59 8.24 -0.03 -26.06
N THR A 60 8.85 0.63 -27.06
CA THR A 60 10.02 1.50 -26.85
C THR A 60 9.69 2.64 -25.89
N ARG A 61 8.51 3.26 -26.05
CA ARG A 61 8.04 4.31 -25.13
C ARG A 61 7.99 3.83 -23.69
N ILE A 62 7.41 2.64 -23.44
CA ILE A 62 7.33 2.06 -22.07
C ILE A 62 8.72 1.76 -21.52
N VAL A 63 9.61 1.14 -22.34
CA VAL A 63 10.98 0.82 -21.91
C VAL A 63 11.74 2.08 -21.50
N VAL A 64 11.67 3.15 -22.31
CA VAL A 64 12.35 4.42 -22.02
C VAL A 64 11.78 5.07 -20.74
N MET A 65 10.46 5.10 -20.59
CA MET A 65 9.81 5.67 -19.42
C MET A 65 10.11 4.87 -18.14
N ALA A 66 10.00 3.54 -18.21
CA ALA A 66 10.31 2.68 -17.07
C ALA A 66 11.79 2.81 -16.63
N ALA A 67 12.71 2.95 -17.58
CA ALA A 67 14.12 3.18 -17.26
C ALA A 67 14.39 4.55 -16.61
N GLN A 68 13.54 5.56 -16.86
CA GLN A 68 13.64 6.88 -16.21
C GLN A 68 13.10 6.90 -14.79
N GLU A 69 12.09 6.10 -14.51
CA GLU A 69 11.50 5.96 -13.17
C GLU A 69 12.38 5.11 -12.23
N THR A 70 13.34 4.37 -12.79
CA THR A 70 14.28 3.58 -11.99
C THR A 70 15.23 4.51 -11.23
N PRO A 71 15.35 4.40 -9.91
CA PRO A 71 16.33 5.16 -9.16
C PRO A 71 17.74 4.69 -9.57
N ILE A 72 18.39 5.45 -10.42
CA ILE A 72 19.80 5.22 -10.77
C ILE A 72 20.60 5.40 -9.47
N ALA A 73 21.31 4.34 -9.06
CA ALA A 73 22.26 4.37 -7.97
C ALA A 73 23.14 5.61 -8.08
N ILE A 74 23.12 6.39 -7.05
CA ILE A 74 23.67 7.73 -6.86
C ILE A 74 25.10 7.82 -7.39
N ARG A 75 25.30 8.46 -8.53
CA ARG A 75 26.53 9.21 -8.79
C ARG A 75 26.26 10.67 -8.50
N PRO A 76 27.08 11.34 -7.65
CA PRO A 76 26.93 12.77 -7.39
C PRO A 76 27.35 13.55 -8.65
N LYS A 77 26.45 13.82 -9.56
CA LYS A 77 26.67 14.77 -10.63
C LYS A 77 26.25 16.17 -10.18
N ARG A 78 27.18 17.12 -10.27
CA ARG A 78 26.99 18.56 -10.15
C ARG A 78 25.71 18.97 -10.87
N ARG A 79 24.85 19.65 -10.14
CA ARG A 79 23.64 20.29 -10.64
C ARG A 79 23.99 21.30 -11.74
N THR A 80 23.60 21.01 -12.96
CA THR A 80 23.23 22.01 -13.93
C THR A 80 21.73 21.93 -14.09
N ALA A 81 21.05 22.97 -13.68
CA ALA A 81 19.61 23.11 -13.76
C ALA A 81 19.21 23.34 -15.20
N THR A 82 18.61 22.33 -15.81
CA THR A 82 17.63 22.52 -16.88
C THR A 82 16.56 21.47 -16.72
N ARG A 83 15.50 21.88 -16.02
CA ARG A 83 14.26 21.13 -15.90
C ARG A 83 13.56 21.19 -17.28
N HIS A 84 13.78 20.19 -18.10
CA HIS A 84 12.88 19.86 -19.19
C HIS A 84 12.20 18.54 -18.83
N GLY A 85 10.87 18.61 -18.64
CA GLY A 85 9.87 17.57 -18.73
C GLY A 85 10.33 16.15 -18.39
N GLY A 86 10.56 15.83 -17.11
CA GLY A 86 10.63 14.44 -16.69
C GLY A 86 9.24 13.81 -16.90
N SER A 87 9.21 12.65 -17.57
CA SER A 87 8.01 11.83 -17.64
C SER A 87 7.46 11.61 -16.24
N SER A 88 6.19 11.86 -16.02
CA SER A 88 5.56 11.58 -14.74
C SER A 88 5.12 10.11 -14.69
N SER A 89 4.98 9.54 -13.49
CA SER A 89 4.44 8.18 -13.32
C SER A 89 3.05 8.03 -13.98
N GLY A 90 2.31 9.14 -14.11
CA GLY A 90 1.06 9.21 -14.89
C GLY A 90 1.28 8.99 -16.38
N ASP A 91 2.39 9.50 -16.94
CA ASP A 91 2.70 9.30 -18.38
C ASP A 91 3.09 7.85 -18.67
N LEU A 92 3.78 7.17 -17.74
CA LEU A 92 4.06 5.74 -17.85
C LEU A 92 2.77 4.91 -17.80
N LEU A 93 1.86 5.25 -16.90
CA LEU A 93 0.57 4.58 -16.83
C LEU A 93 -0.22 4.74 -18.12
N ASN A 94 -0.32 5.96 -18.66
CA ASN A 94 -0.98 6.22 -19.95
C ASN A 94 -0.31 5.44 -21.09
N ALA A 95 1.04 5.35 -21.09
CA ALA A 95 1.75 4.58 -22.09
C ALA A 95 1.45 3.07 -22.02
N LEU A 96 1.27 2.53 -20.80
CA LEU A 96 0.86 1.14 -20.59
C LEU A 96 -0.58 0.90 -21.03
N GLU A 97 -1.49 1.84 -20.73
CA GLU A 97 -2.90 1.79 -21.16
C GLU A 97 -3.02 1.89 -22.70
N ASP A 98 -2.17 2.67 -23.37
CA ASP A 98 -2.11 2.74 -24.85
C ASP A 98 -1.56 1.43 -25.46
N TYR A 99 -0.61 0.79 -24.79
CA TYR A 99 0.05 -0.43 -25.27
C TYR A 99 -0.82 -1.67 -25.13
N LEU A 100 -1.59 -1.77 -24.05
CA LEU A 100 -2.33 -2.98 -23.71
C LEU A 100 -3.33 -3.44 -24.78
N PRO A 101 -4.16 -2.56 -25.41
CA PRO A 101 -5.09 -2.96 -26.48
C PRO A 101 -4.40 -3.56 -27.69
N VAL A 102 -3.20 -3.05 -28.03
CA VAL A 102 -2.39 -3.56 -29.15
C VAL A 102 -1.73 -4.89 -28.78
N LEU A 103 -1.24 -5.02 -27.54
CA LEU A 103 -0.64 -6.27 -27.05
C LEU A 103 -1.66 -7.41 -26.98
N LEU A 104 -2.91 -7.13 -26.56
CA LEU A 104 -3.96 -8.13 -26.46
C LEU A 104 -4.25 -8.82 -27.80
N GLY A 105 -4.05 -8.15 -28.93
CA GLY A 105 -4.20 -8.76 -30.24
C GLY A 105 -3.17 -9.84 -30.54
N LEU A 106 -1.95 -9.74 -30.00
CA LEU A 106 -0.92 -10.77 -30.15
C LEU A 106 -1.24 -12.04 -29.37
N VAL A 107 -1.88 -11.90 -28.21
CA VAL A 107 -2.16 -13.01 -27.28
C VAL A 107 -3.58 -13.54 -27.37
N LYS A 108 -4.37 -13.06 -28.34
CA LYS A 108 -5.75 -13.53 -28.57
C LYS A 108 -5.76 -15.04 -28.76
N ASP A 109 -6.77 -15.70 -28.22
CA ASP A 109 -6.94 -17.12 -28.34
C ASP A 109 -6.95 -17.57 -29.80
N GLY A 110 -6.12 -18.58 -30.13
CA GLY A 110 -5.96 -19.07 -31.48
C GLY A 110 -5.01 -18.26 -32.37
N SER A 111 -4.39 -17.18 -31.85
CA SER A 111 -3.40 -16.42 -32.61
C SER A 111 -2.10 -17.23 -32.78
N PRO A 112 -1.65 -17.49 -34.01
CA PRO A 112 -0.35 -18.16 -34.26
C PRO A 112 0.83 -17.29 -33.90
N LEU A 113 0.60 -16.05 -33.47
CA LEU A 113 1.62 -15.06 -33.17
C LEU A 113 2.09 -15.12 -31.71
N ARG A 114 1.30 -15.79 -30.85
CA ARG A 114 1.52 -15.87 -29.40
C ARG A 114 2.93 -16.39 -29.06
N ASP A 115 3.39 -17.40 -29.76
CA ASP A 115 4.69 -18.05 -29.49
C ASP A 115 5.86 -17.47 -30.29
N LYS A 116 5.61 -16.48 -31.15
CA LYS A 116 6.64 -15.84 -31.99
C LYS A 116 7.40 -14.72 -31.31
N VAL A 117 6.86 -14.18 -30.21
CA VAL A 117 7.47 -13.05 -29.50
C VAL A 117 7.79 -13.45 -28.08
N GLN A 118 9.06 -13.34 -27.74
CA GLN A 118 9.52 -13.51 -26.37
C GLN A 118 9.62 -12.14 -25.68
N PHE A 119 8.82 -11.94 -24.63
CA PHE A 119 8.89 -10.75 -23.80
C PHE A 119 9.84 -10.98 -22.63
N VAL A 120 10.87 -10.16 -22.54
CA VAL A 120 11.81 -10.19 -21.43
C VAL A 120 11.49 -9.06 -20.45
N TRP A 121 11.39 -9.41 -19.17
CA TRP A 121 11.20 -8.50 -18.07
C TRP A 121 12.26 -8.80 -17.02
N VAL A 122 13.11 -7.81 -16.71
CA VAL A 122 14.18 -7.97 -15.72
C VAL A 122 13.66 -7.52 -14.37
N ASN A 123 13.80 -8.40 -13.38
CA ASN A 123 13.54 -8.02 -12.01
C ASN A 123 14.70 -7.16 -11.50
N GLN A 124 14.42 -5.96 -11.04
CA GLN A 124 15.44 -5.05 -10.53
C GLN A 124 16.08 -5.51 -9.22
N GLU A 125 15.40 -6.38 -8.48
CA GLU A 125 15.88 -6.86 -7.17
C GLU A 125 16.97 -7.93 -7.30
N ASP A 126 17.09 -8.58 -8.45
CA ASP A 126 18.14 -9.57 -8.69
C ASP A 126 19.51 -8.90 -8.93
N ASP A 127 19.54 -7.61 -9.29
CA ASP A 127 20.75 -6.88 -9.70
C ASP A 127 21.07 -5.61 -8.88
N ALA A 128 20.19 -5.12 -7.98
CA ALA A 128 20.38 -3.83 -7.32
C ALA A 128 19.75 -3.76 -5.92
N GLU A 129 20.36 -2.94 -5.07
CA GLU A 129 19.80 -2.45 -3.82
C GLU A 129 18.35 -1.99 -4.05
N ALA A 130 17.37 -2.77 -3.56
CA ALA A 130 15.98 -2.44 -3.74
C ALA A 130 15.67 -1.11 -3.06
N ASN A 131 15.33 -0.17 -3.86
CA ASN A 131 14.81 1.09 -3.41
C ASN A 131 13.34 0.87 -3.04
N SER A 132 13.02 1.04 -1.75
CA SER A 132 11.64 1.37 -1.39
C SER A 132 11.26 2.57 -2.26
N LEU A 133 10.16 2.46 -3.01
CA LEU A 133 9.59 3.59 -3.75
C LEU A 133 9.16 4.64 -2.72
N LEU A 134 10.12 5.48 -2.35
CA LEU A 134 9.85 6.72 -1.66
C LEU A 134 9.27 7.65 -2.72
N LEU A 135 8.04 8.07 -2.53
CA LEU A 135 7.51 9.19 -3.31
C LEU A 135 8.54 10.33 -3.27
N PRO A 136 8.87 10.93 -4.41
CA PRO A 136 9.98 11.86 -4.51
C PRO A 136 9.86 12.96 -3.46
N LYS A 137 10.88 13.12 -2.62
CA LYS A 137 11.07 14.34 -1.85
C LYS A 137 11.09 15.50 -2.83
N THR A 138 10.06 16.32 -2.82
CA THR A 138 10.20 17.67 -3.34
C THR A 138 11.21 18.39 -2.44
N SER A 139 12.46 18.45 -2.90
CA SER A 139 13.51 19.24 -2.27
C SER A 139 13.15 20.73 -2.44
N GLY A 140 12.51 21.28 -1.44
CA GLY A 140 12.20 22.70 -1.31
C GLY A 140 12.50 23.14 0.10
N ASP A 141 13.19 24.26 0.21
CA ASP A 141 13.59 24.91 1.44
C ASP A 141 12.54 24.86 2.55
N GLY A 142 12.93 24.37 3.74
CA GLY A 142 12.41 24.65 5.09
C GLY A 142 10.92 24.66 5.41
N HIS A 143 10.04 24.76 4.44
CA HIS A 143 8.58 24.69 4.58
C HIS A 143 8.05 23.51 3.77
N GLN A 144 7.90 22.35 4.40
CA GLN A 144 7.20 21.23 3.78
C GLN A 144 5.73 21.62 3.59
N PRO A 145 5.20 21.62 2.34
CA PRO A 145 3.80 21.94 2.11
C PRO A 145 2.90 20.89 2.81
N ARG A 146 1.79 21.34 3.38
CA ARG A 146 0.74 20.44 3.85
C ARG A 146 0.31 19.55 2.69
N VAL A 147 0.29 18.24 2.90
CA VAL A 147 -0.44 17.37 1.98
C VAL A 147 -1.90 17.78 2.08
N SER A 148 -2.40 18.41 1.03
CA SER A 148 -3.76 18.85 0.99
C SER A 148 -4.70 17.64 1.15
N GLU A 149 -5.90 17.87 1.63
CA GLU A 149 -6.92 16.82 1.69
C GLU A 149 -7.17 16.23 0.29
N ASP A 150 -7.12 17.06 -0.75
CA ASP A 150 -7.25 16.63 -2.14
C ASP A 150 -6.12 15.70 -2.57
N SER A 151 -4.88 15.96 -2.13
CA SER A 151 -3.76 15.03 -2.40
C SER A 151 -3.93 13.69 -1.68
N LYS A 152 -4.48 13.67 -0.46
CA LYS A 152 -4.80 12.44 0.25
C LYS A 152 -5.89 11.64 -0.49
N ARG A 153 -6.94 12.32 -0.98
CA ARG A 153 -8.00 11.69 -1.78
C ARG A 153 -7.46 11.13 -3.09
N ALA A 154 -6.67 11.92 -3.82
CA ALA A 154 -6.02 11.45 -5.04
C ALA A 154 -5.13 10.22 -4.80
N SER A 155 -4.44 10.14 -3.64
CA SER A 155 -3.67 8.96 -3.27
C SER A 155 -4.56 7.73 -3.04
N VAL A 156 -5.74 7.91 -2.43
CA VAL A 156 -6.73 6.83 -2.29
C VAL A 156 -7.16 6.32 -3.65
N ASP A 157 -7.49 7.21 -4.59
CA ASP A 157 -7.92 6.84 -5.94
C ASP A 157 -6.82 6.05 -6.68
N VAL A 158 -5.55 6.45 -6.54
CA VAL A 158 -4.41 5.72 -7.12
C VAL A 158 -4.31 4.30 -6.56
N PHE A 159 -4.46 4.11 -5.24
CA PHE A 159 -4.43 2.80 -4.64
C PHE A 159 -5.64 1.93 -5.02
N LEU A 160 -6.83 2.50 -5.13
CA LEU A 160 -8.02 1.78 -5.60
C LEU A 160 -7.85 1.31 -7.05
N LYS A 161 -7.30 2.15 -7.92
CA LYS A 161 -6.97 1.82 -9.30
C LYS A 161 -5.91 0.70 -9.36
N ALA A 162 -4.86 0.79 -8.55
CA ALA A 162 -3.84 -0.26 -8.46
C ALA A 162 -4.43 -1.60 -7.98
N ALA A 163 -5.30 -1.56 -6.97
CA ALA A 163 -6.02 -2.75 -6.51
C ALA A 163 -6.90 -3.33 -7.62
N GLY A 164 -7.54 -2.49 -8.43
CA GLY A 164 -8.36 -2.89 -9.57
C GLY A 164 -7.58 -3.61 -10.66
N TYR A 165 -6.40 -3.12 -11.02
CA TYR A 165 -5.52 -3.82 -11.98
C TYR A 165 -5.10 -5.21 -11.48
N LEU A 166 -4.71 -5.31 -10.20
CA LEU A 166 -4.29 -6.58 -9.60
C LEU A 166 -5.46 -7.57 -9.48
N ASP A 167 -6.64 -7.08 -9.15
CA ASP A 167 -7.85 -7.87 -9.09
C ASP A 167 -8.28 -8.38 -10.50
N CYS A 168 -8.20 -7.53 -11.52
CA CYS A 168 -8.39 -7.94 -12.92
C CYS A 168 -7.37 -9.01 -13.33
N ALA A 169 -6.09 -8.83 -13.00
CA ALA A 169 -5.05 -9.82 -13.29
C ALA A 169 -5.38 -11.18 -12.66
N THR A 170 -5.84 -11.21 -11.42
CA THR A 170 -6.16 -12.46 -10.71
C THR A 170 -7.47 -13.11 -11.20
N ARG A 171 -8.49 -12.31 -11.54
CA ARG A 171 -9.81 -12.83 -11.92
C ARG A 171 -9.98 -13.09 -13.42
N GLN A 172 -9.29 -12.32 -14.26
CA GLN A 172 -9.51 -12.39 -15.71
C GLN A 172 -8.27 -12.92 -16.46
N VAL A 173 -7.04 -12.53 -16.07
CA VAL A 173 -5.83 -12.90 -16.83
C VAL A 173 -5.28 -14.26 -16.38
N LEU A 174 -5.01 -14.44 -15.09
CA LEU A 174 -4.44 -15.70 -14.59
C LEU A 174 -5.28 -16.95 -14.92
N PRO A 175 -6.63 -16.94 -14.85
CA PRO A 175 -7.42 -18.10 -15.20
C PRO A 175 -7.30 -18.53 -16.67
N GLN A 176 -6.94 -17.62 -17.57
CA GLN A 176 -6.74 -17.92 -19.00
C GLN A 176 -5.36 -18.60 -19.26
N ILE A 177 -4.45 -18.55 -18.32
CA ILE A 177 -3.16 -19.23 -18.44
C ILE A 177 -3.36 -20.72 -18.11
N PRO A 178 -2.94 -21.67 -18.99
CA PRO A 178 -3.00 -23.10 -18.69
C PRO A 178 -2.36 -23.44 -17.35
N PRO A 179 -2.91 -24.40 -16.58
CA PRO A 179 -2.41 -24.74 -15.24
C PRO A 179 -0.93 -25.11 -15.19
N GLU A 180 -0.42 -25.76 -16.23
CA GLU A 180 1.00 -26.12 -16.37
C GLU A 180 1.89 -24.89 -16.43
N LEU A 181 1.57 -23.95 -17.32
CA LEU A 181 2.31 -22.69 -17.47
C LEU A 181 2.15 -21.76 -16.25
N ARG A 182 1.00 -21.87 -15.55
CA ARG A 182 0.76 -21.08 -14.34
C ARG A 182 1.69 -21.49 -13.19
N ARG A 183 2.08 -22.78 -13.13
CA ARG A 183 3.05 -23.27 -12.13
C ARG A 183 4.46 -22.75 -12.36
N ASP A 184 4.78 -22.48 -13.62
CA ASP A 184 6.11 -22.01 -14.04
C ASP A 184 6.24 -20.49 -13.99
N LEU A 185 5.15 -19.78 -13.61
CA LEU A 185 5.24 -18.34 -13.43
C LEU A 185 6.21 -17.99 -12.31
N PRO A 186 6.97 -16.90 -12.46
CA PRO A 186 7.74 -16.34 -11.37
C PRO A 186 6.87 -16.12 -10.12
N ILE A 187 7.42 -16.40 -8.95
CA ILE A 187 6.68 -16.36 -7.68
C ILE A 187 6.03 -15.00 -7.40
N ASP A 188 6.63 -13.91 -7.84
CA ASP A 188 6.09 -12.55 -7.75
C ASP A 188 4.83 -12.32 -8.59
N LEU A 189 4.56 -13.17 -9.58
CA LEU A 189 3.33 -13.21 -10.37
C LEU A 189 2.34 -14.29 -9.89
N ALA A 190 2.66 -15.01 -8.83
CA ALA A 190 1.74 -16.00 -8.26
C ALA A 190 0.45 -15.31 -7.77
N GLU A 191 -0.68 -16.00 -7.92
CA GLU A 191 -2.01 -15.50 -7.54
C GLU A 191 -2.05 -14.95 -6.12
N GLY A 192 -1.41 -15.64 -5.16
CA GLY A 192 -1.37 -15.21 -3.77
C GLY A 192 -0.61 -13.88 -3.58
N ILE A 193 0.47 -13.66 -4.33
CA ILE A 193 1.20 -12.37 -4.29
C ILE A 193 0.34 -11.26 -4.88
N LEU A 194 -0.27 -11.47 -6.04
CA LEU A 194 -1.12 -10.44 -6.67
C LEU A 194 -2.33 -10.09 -5.80
N LYS A 195 -2.96 -11.08 -5.17
CA LYS A 195 -4.03 -10.87 -4.18
C LYS A 195 -3.53 -10.10 -2.97
N ALA A 196 -2.38 -10.47 -2.42
CA ALA A 196 -1.80 -9.77 -1.28
C ALA A 196 -1.48 -8.31 -1.60
N LEU A 197 -0.96 -8.02 -2.78
CA LEU A 197 -0.70 -6.65 -3.24
C LEU A 197 -1.98 -5.82 -3.42
N SER A 198 -3.06 -6.42 -3.94
CA SER A 198 -4.36 -5.76 -4.03
C SER A 198 -4.90 -5.42 -2.64
N LEU A 199 -4.86 -6.36 -1.71
CA LEU A 199 -5.27 -6.15 -0.31
C LEU A 199 -4.37 -5.15 0.43
N GLN A 200 -3.08 -5.14 0.14
CA GLN A 200 -2.14 -4.14 0.64
C GLN A 200 -2.52 -2.74 0.17
N ALA A 201 -2.86 -2.57 -1.10
CA ALA A 201 -3.31 -1.29 -1.65
C ALA A 201 -4.59 -0.80 -0.94
N LEU A 202 -5.57 -1.70 -0.72
CA LEU A 202 -6.78 -1.38 0.05
C LEU A 202 -6.49 -1.04 1.50
N GLY A 203 -5.59 -1.78 2.16
CA GLY A 203 -5.16 -1.49 3.53
C GLY A 203 -4.53 -0.10 3.65
N GLN A 204 -3.75 0.33 2.66
CA GLN A 204 -3.17 1.66 2.60
C GLN A 204 -4.22 2.75 2.34
N CYS A 205 -5.23 2.49 1.50
CA CYS A 205 -6.38 3.40 1.34
C CYS A 205 -7.04 3.68 2.68
N VAL A 206 -7.33 2.63 3.45
CA VAL A 206 -8.00 2.77 4.76
C VAL A 206 -7.10 3.50 5.76
N ASP A 207 -5.78 3.28 5.74
CA ASP A 207 -4.85 4.02 6.62
C ASP A 207 -4.86 5.52 6.32
N ILE A 208 -4.88 5.91 5.03
CA ILE A 208 -5.04 7.32 4.64
C ILE A 208 -6.39 7.87 5.14
N GLN A 209 -7.48 7.13 4.94
CA GLN A 209 -8.81 7.54 5.40
C GLN A 209 -8.89 7.65 6.93
N LEU A 210 -8.25 6.73 7.66
CA LEU A 210 -8.16 6.80 9.12
C LEU A 210 -7.36 8.03 9.55
N GLY A 211 -6.25 8.34 8.90
CA GLY A 211 -5.49 9.56 9.11
C GLY A 211 -6.34 10.82 8.90
N MET A 212 -7.12 10.88 7.81
CA MET A 212 -8.07 11.99 7.57
C MET A 212 -9.16 12.07 8.65
N ALA A 213 -9.68 10.92 9.10
CA ALA A 213 -10.67 10.88 10.18
C ALA A 213 -10.08 11.31 11.53
N ILE A 214 -8.79 11.03 11.80
CA ILE A 214 -8.09 11.51 13.00
C ILE A 214 -7.97 13.03 12.97
N ASP A 215 -7.61 13.60 11.82
CA ASP A 215 -7.46 15.04 11.62
C ASP A 215 -8.81 15.78 11.65
N SER A 216 -9.92 15.09 11.40
CA SER A 216 -11.26 15.68 11.35
C SER A 216 -11.92 15.74 12.73
N PRO A 217 -12.30 16.95 13.22
CA PRO A 217 -13.03 17.08 14.48
C PRO A 217 -14.46 16.52 14.41
N LYS A 218 -14.99 16.29 13.21
CA LYS A 218 -16.35 15.75 12.99
C LYS A 218 -16.39 14.22 13.01
N ALA A 219 -15.26 13.55 12.84
CA ALA A 219 -15.22 12.10 12.82
C ALA A 219 -15.30 11.51 14.22
N THR A 220 -16.32 10.70 14.47
CA THR A 220 -16.56 10.04 15.75
C THR A 220 -15.57 8.90 16.03
N LEU A 221 -15.42 8.50 17.28
CA LEU A 221 -14.63 7.30 17.65
C LEU A 221 -15.16 6.03 16.95
N ALA A 222 -16.48 5.94 16.76
CA ALA A 222 -17.09 4.81 16.06
C ALA A 222 -16.62 4.70 14.59
N VAL A 223 -16.50 5.82 13.87
CA VAL A 223 -15.95 5.87 12.51
C VAL A 223 -14.48 5.48 12.51
N LYS A 224 -13.68 6.04 13.42
CA LYS A 224 -12.24 5.72 13.53
C LYS A 224 -12.01 4.24 13.84
N ARG A 225 -12.79 3.65 14.77
CA ARG A 225 -12.75 2.22 15.08
C ARG A 225 -13.11 1.37 13.87
N ARG A 226 -14.19 1.72 13.14
CA ARG A 226 -14.62 0.98 11.96
C ARG A 226 -13.52 0.93 10.89
N LEU A 227 -12.91 2.08 10.57
CA LEU A 227 -11.80 2.16 9.62
C LEU A 227 -10.61 1.32 10.10
N ALA A 228 -10.22 1.42 11.37
CA ALA A 228 -9.11 0.65 11.91
C ALA A 228 -9.38 -0.88 11.86
N CYS A 229 -10.60 -1.34 12.18
CA CYS A 229 -10.97 -2.74 12.07
C CYS A 229 -10.98 -3.23 10.60
N GLU A 230 -11.42 -2.38 9.67
CA GLU A 230 -11.37 -2.69 8.24
C GLU A 230 -9.91 -2.84 7.76
N MET A 231 -9.03 -1.95 8.19
CA MET A 231 -7.59 -2.02 7.93
C MET A 231 -6.98 -3.34 8.43
N VAL A 232 -7.36 -3.79 9.65
CA VAL A 232 -6.92 -5.09 10.20
C VAL A 232 -7.29 -6.23 9.26
N LYS A 233 -8.52 -6.24 8.71
CA LYS A 233 -8.97 -7.31 7.80
C LYS A 233 -8.17 -7.36 6.51
N TYR A 234 -7.89 -6.23 5.87
CA TYR A 234 -7.10 -6.23 4.64
C TYR A 234 -5.68 -6.75 4.87
N TRP A 235 -5.02 -6.30 5.92
CA TRP A 235 -3.65 -6.77 6.21
C TRP A 235 -3.61 -8.21 6.68
N HIS A 236 -4.63 -8.69 7.40
CA HIS A 236 -4.75 -10.11 7.75
C HIS A 236 -4.92 -10.98 6.52
N GLN A 237 -5.85 -10.64 5.63
CA GLN A 237 -6.05 -11.37 4.38
C GLN A 237 -4.81 -11.32 3.48
N ALA A 238 -4.08 -10.20 3.44
CA ALA A 238 -2.81 -10.12 2.72
C ALA A 238 -1.78 -11.11 3.31
N GLN A 239 -1.70 -11.19 4.64
CA GLN A 239 -0.83 -12.15 5.33
C GLN A 239 -1.18 -13.60 4.98
N ASP A 240 -2.48 -13.95 5.01
CA ASP A 240 -2.96 -15.30 4.70
C ASP A 240 -2.60 -15.71 3.27
N ASN A 241 -2.70 -14.79 2.31
CA ASN A 241 -2.38 -15.06 0.91
C ASN A 241 -0.90 -15.36 0.65
N ILE A 242 0.02 -14.86 1.49
CA ILE A 242 1.47 -15.08 1.33
C ILE A 242 2.04 -16.12 2.29
N ALA A 243 1.30 -16.50 3.32
CA ALA A 243 1.82 -17.33 4.42
C ALA A 243 2.33 -18.71 3.96
N GLN A 244 1.70 -19.30 2.94
CA GLN A 244 2.01 -20.63 2.45
C GLN A 244 2.87 -20.64 1.18
N LEU A 245 3.26 -19.46 0.70
CA LEU A 245 4.04 -19.37 -0.53
C LEU A 245 5.54 -19.60 -0.23
N PRO A 246 6.26 -20.32 -1.09
CA PRO A 246 7.71 -20.51 -0.97
C PRO A 246 8.45 -19.25 -1.39
N LEU A 247 8.31 -18.20 -0.60
CA LEU A 247 8.94 -16.92 -0.91
C LEU A 247 10.45 -17.00 -0.76
N PRO A 248 11.22 -16.41 -1.71
CA PRO A 248 12.66 -16.40 -1.63
C PRO A 248 13.15 -15.55 -0.45
N ASP A 249 14.36 -15.81 0.01
CA ASP A 249 15.09 -14.90 0.87
C ASP A 249 15.26 -13.53 0.16
N GLY A 250 15.43 -12.48 0.92
CA GLY A 250 15.46 -11.13 0.38
C GLY A 250 14.05 -10.54 0.23
N TRP A 251 13.62 -10.21 -0.99
CA TRP A 251 12.37 -9.49 -1.21
C TRP A 251 11.12 -10.22 -0.68
N GLY A 252 11.06 -11.54 -0.80
CA GLY A 252 9.92 -12.32 -0.32
C GLY A 252 9.78 -12.25 1.19
N LYS A 253 10.90 -12.43 1.91
CA LYS A 253 10.95 -12.28 3.36
C LYS A 253 10.68 -10.84 3.80
N LYS A 254 11.21 -9.88 3.03
CA LYS A 254 10.95 -8.45 3.26
C LYS A 254 9.47 -8.12 3.10
N HIS A 255 8.78 -8.68 2.10
CA HIS A 255 7.34 -8.53 1.93
C HIS A 255 6.55 -9.09 3.12
N GLN A 256 6.92 -10.27 3.62
CA GLN A 256 6.31 -10.84 4.82
C GLN A 256 6.45 -9.89 6.03
N PHE A 257 7.63 -9.30 6.22
CA PHE A 257 7.84 -8.34 7.30
C PHE A 257 7.04 -7.04 7.12
N LEU A 258 6.89 -6.54 5.89
CA LEU A 258 6.03 -5.40 5.61
C LEU A 258 4.58 -5.68 6.03
N VAL A 259 4.04 -6.81 5.55
CA VAL A 259 2.65 -7.20 5.84
C VAL A 259 2.45 -7.38 7.34
N LYS A 260 3.39 -8.06 8.03
CA LYS A 260 3.36 -8.21 9.47
C LYS A 260 3.42 -6.86 10.20
N TRP A 261 4.32 -5.97 9.78
CA TRP A 261 4.44 -4.63 10.34
C TRP A 261 3.13 -3.87 10.22
N LYS A 262 2.56 -3.79 9.03
CA LYS A 262 1.31 -3.06 8.79
C LYS A 262 0.09 -3.71 9.46
N PHE A 263 0.05 -5.03 9.55
CA PHE A 263 -0.98 -5.73 10.28
C PHE A 263 -0.96 -5.41 11.79
N THR A 264 0.23 -5.36 12.40
CA THR A 264 0.36 -5.01 13.82
C THR A 264 0.04 -3.53 14.08
N GLU A 265 0.39 -2.61 13.16
CA GLU A 265 -0.06 -1.22 13.22
C GLU A 265 -1.59 -1.10 13.18
N ALA A 266 -2.22 -1.83 12.26
CA ALA A 266 -3.67 -1.86 12.14
C ALA A 266 -4.34 -2.35 13.43
N LYS A 267 -3.83 -3.42 14.03
CA LYS A 267 -4.30 -3.92 15.33
C LYS A 267 -4.14 -2.89 16.44
N ALA A 268 -3.00 -2.21 16.51
CA ALA A 268 -2.77 -1.17 17.48
C ALA A 268 -3.83 -0.06 17.37
N ALA A 269 -4.11 0.41 16.16
CA ALA A 269 -5.15 1.41 15.92
C ALA A 269 -6.55 0.91 16.31
N ALA A 270 -6.89 -0.32 15.90
CA ALA A 270 -8.22 -0.89 16.16
C ALA A 270 -8.48 -1.07 17.67
N TYR A 271 -7.53 -1.64 18.39
CA TYR A 271 -7.64 -1.80 19.84
C TYR A 271 -7.64 -0.46 20.59
N TYR A 272 -6.88 0.53 20.10
CA TYR A 272 -6.90 1.87 20.68
C TYR A 272 -8.29 2.51 20.61
N PHE A 273 -8.86 2.61 19.40
CA PHE A 273 -10.19 3.21 19.24
C PHE A 273 -11.30 2.35 19.88
N HIS A 274 -11.13 1.03 19.92
CA HIS A 274 -12.07 0.16 20.64
C HIS A 274 -12.02 0.40 22.14
N GLY A 275 -10.82 0.51 22.71
CA GLY A 275 -10.62 0.83 24.12
C GLY A 275 -11.22 2.18 24.51
N LEU A 276 -11.03 3.22 23.67
CA LEU A 276 -11.63 4.53 23.94
C LEU A 276 -13.17 4.49 23.97
N ILE A 277 -13.80 3.71 23.07
CA ILE A 277 -15.26 3.56 23.05
C ILE A 277 -15.75 2.79 24.28
N LEU A 278 -15.02 1.76 24.71
CA LEU A 278 -15.36 1.03 25.94
C LEU A 278 -15.22 1.90 27.18
N ASP A 279 -14.25 2.82 27.20
CA ASP A 279 -14.05 3.77 28.29
C ASP A 279 -15.18 4.80 28.42
N GLU A 280 -15.87 5.13 27.31
CA GLU A 280 -17.07 5.97 27.34
C GLU A 280 -18.29 5.26 27.96
N GLY A 281 -18.23 3.94 28.02
CA GLY A 281 -19.32 3.12 28.59
C GLY A 281 -19.30 3.08 30.11
N ASN A 282 -19.93 3.95 30.83
CA ASN A 282 -19.95 4.18 32.28
C ASN A 282 -20.25 2.97 33.18
N THR A 283 -19.71 1.79 32.91
CA THR A 283 -19.80 0.59 33.77
C THR A 283 -18.42 0.12 34.17
N GLU A 284 -18.25 -0.45 35.34
CA GLU A 284 -17.01 -1.00 35.85
C GLU A 284 -16.43 -2.02 34.90
N LYS A 285 -17.24 -2.94 34.37
CA LYS A 285 -16.83 -3.94 33.39
C LYS A 285 -16.33 -3.30 32.10
N SER A 286 -16.92 -2.20 31.64
CA SER A 286 -16.46 -1.51 30.43
C SER A 286 -15.11 -0.83 30.63
N HIS A 287 -14.84 -0.29 31.80
CA HIS A 287 -13.55 0.30 32.15
C HIS A 287 -12.43 -0.75 32.19
N GLY A 288 -12.68 -1.92 32.80
CA GLY A 288 -11.72 -3.02 32.79
C GLY A 288 -11.39 -3.52 31.37
N MET A 289 -12.42 -3.68 30.54
CA MET A 289 -12.23 -4.03 29.11
C MET A 289 -11.51 -2.93 28.33
N ALA A 290 -11.79 -1.66 28.63
CA ALA A 290 -11.10 -0.53 28.00
C ALA A 290 -9.60 -0.57 28.30
N VAL A 291 -9.22 -0.80 29.56
CA VAL A 291 -7.81 -0.93 29.96
C VAL A 291 -7.14 -2.09 29.22
N ALA A 292 -7.79 -3.27 29.18
CA ALA A 292 -7.25 -4.44 28.48
C ALA A 292 -7.06 -4.18 26.97
N ALA A 293 -8.02 -3.51 26.31
CA ALA A 293 -7.91 -3.13 24.92
C ALA A 293 -6.77 -2.12 24.68
N LEU A 294 -6.63 -1.12 25.53
CA LEU A 294 -5.57 -0.13 25.42
C LEU A 294 -4.18 -0.74 25.67
N GLN A 295 -4.05 -1.67 26.63
CA GLN A 295 -2.79 -2.39 26.85
C GLN A 295 -2.42 -3.24 25.63
N ALA A 296 -3.38 -3.96 25.03
CA ALA A 296 -3.15 -4.68 23.80
C ALA A 296 -2.70 -3.75 22.65
N SER A 297 -3.29 -2.55 22.56
CA SER A 297 -2.86 -1.54 21.59
C SER A 297 -1.39 -1.16 21.75
N ASP A 298 -0.91 -0.95 22.99
CA ASP A 298 0.49 -0.61 23.27
C ASP A 298 1.43 -1.79 22.98
N GLU A 299 1.01 -3.01 23.24
CA GLU A 299 1.76 -4.21 22.86
C GLU A 299 1.93 -4.32 21.35
N PHE A 300 0.87 -4.10 20.58
CA PHE A 300 0.93 -4.11 19.11
C PHE A 300 1.78 -2.96 18.55
N ILE A 301 1.81 -1.79 19.17
CA ILE A 301 2.74 -0.71 18.79
C ILE A 301 4.20 -1.16 18.97
N ARG A 302 4.52 -1.83 20.06
CA ARG A 302 5.87 -2.35 20.30
C ARG A 302 6.24 -3.45 19.32
N GLU A 303 5.28 -4.32 19.01
CA GLU A 303 5.47 -5.38 18.02
C GLU A 303 5.66 -4.78 16.62
N SER A 304 4.90 -3.75 16.24
CA SER A 304 5.03 -3.08 14.95
C SER A 304 6.41 -2.45 14.76
N LYS A 305 6.96 -1.84 15.80
CA LYS A 305 8.34 -1.30 15.76
C LYS A 305 9.38 -2.39 15.47
N ARG A 306 9.27 -3.54 16.16
CA ARG A 306 10.17 -4.69 15.92
C ARG A 306 10.02 -5.23 14.49
N ALA A 307 8.79 -5.32 13.99
CA ALA A 307 8.54 -5.77 12.61
C ALA A 307 9.08 -4.77 11.56
N CYS A 308 8.96 -3.46 11.83
CA CYS A 308 9.56 -2.41 11.01
C CYS A 308 11.09 -2.50 10.98
N GLU A 309 11.73 -2.72 12.12
CA GLU A 309 13.17 -2.92 12.22
C GLU A 309 13.62 -4.16 11.43
N ALA A 310 12.89 -5.27 11.55
CA ALA A 310 13.15 -6.48 10.78
C ALA A 310 12.98 -6.26 9.27
N PHE A 311 11.94 -5.54 8.85
CA PHE A 311 11.76 -5.12 7.45
C PHE A 311 12.95 -4.33 6.94
N ASN A 312 13.41 -3.33 7.68
CA ASN A 312 14.53 -2.48 7.27
C ASN A 312 15.87 -3.22 7.25
N ALA A 313 16.07 -4.16 8.15
CA ALA A 313 17.29 -4.96 8.24
C ALA A 313 17.38 -6.08 7.19
N THR A 314 16.24 -6.50 6.63
CA THR A 314 16.19 -7.54 5.59
C THR A 314 16.65 -6.97 4.25
N PRO A 315 17.57 -7.63 3.54
CA PRO A 315 17.96 -7.21 2.20
C PRO A 315 16.77 -7.15 1.22
N PRO A 316 16.78 -6.16 0.34
CA PRO A 316 17.68 -5.01 0.33
C PRO A 316 17.43 -4.08 1.51
N THR A 317 18.50 -3.71 2.23
CA THR A 317 18.39 -2.90 3.44
C THR A 317 17.81 -1.53 3.15
N SER A 318 16.93 -1.05 4.01
CA SER A 318 16.30 0.27 3.88
C SER A 318 16.40 1.06 5.19
N ARG A 319 16.24 2.37 5.10
CA ARG A 319 16.12 3.22 6.28
C ARG A 319 14.68 3.19 6.79
N SER A 320 14.50 3.31 8.12
CA SER A 320 13.16 3.46 8.68
C SER A 320 12.46 4.67 8.05
N PRO A 321 11.30 4.47 7.40
CA PRO A 321 10.54 5.58 6.85
C PRO A 321 10.04 6.48 7.97
N ALA A 322 9.82 7.76 7.66
CA ALA A 322 9.14 8.64 8.58
C ALA A 322 7.72 8.11 8.88
N LEU A 323 7.25 8.31 10.11
CA LEU A 323 5.88 7.95 10.47
C LEU A 323 4.87 8.75 9.64
N TRP A 324 3.90 8.07 9.06
CA TRP A 324 2.87 8.66 8.20
C TRP A 324 1.49 8.08 8.48
N GLY A 325 0.45 8.66 7.85
CA GLY A 325 -0.92 8.21 8.02
C GLY A 325 -1.39 8.30 9.47
N SER A 326 -2.14 7.31 9.89
CA SER A 326 -2.67 7.22 11.25
C SER A 326 -1.58 7.06 12.30
N MET A 327 -0.47 6.39 11.97
CA MET A 327 0.61 6.11 12.92
C MET A 327 1.40 7.35 13.35
N LYS A 328 1.42 8.41 12.55
CA LYS A 328 2.02 9.68 12.95
C LYS A 328 1.42 10.22 14.26
N TYR A 329 0.12 10.07 14.41
CA TYR A 329 -0.60 10.46 15.63
C TYR A 329 -0.58 9.35 16.69
N LEU A 330 -0.87 8.12 16.31
CA LEU A 330 -1.11 7.02 17.23
C LEU A 330 0.17 6.54 17.93
N SER A 331 1.34 6.62 17.29
CA SER A 331 2.62 6.22 17.90
C SER A 331 2.99 6.99 19.16
N GLU A 332 2.54 8.24 19.27
CA GLU A 332 2.73 9.07 20.47
C GLU A 332 1.52 8.99 21.41
N LYS A 333 0.32 8.92 20.85
CA LYS A 333 -0.92 8.99 21.60
C LYS A 333 -1.19 7.73 22.39
N ILE A 334 -1.01 6.57 21.79
CA ILE A 334 -1.27 5.27 22.44
C ILE A 334 -0.48 5.12 23.75
N PRO A 335 0.85 5.25 23.79
CA PRO A 335 1.59 5.07 25.04
C PRO A 335 1.19 6.05 26.15
N LYS A 336 0.85 7.31 25.79
CA LYS A 336 0.41 8.32 26.75
C LYS A 336 -0.94 7.96 27.37
N ASP A 337 -1.91 7.62 26.54
CA ASP A 337 -3.26 7.32 26.99
C ASP A 337 -3.31 6.01 27.78
N VAL A 338 -2.58 4.99 27.34
CA VAL A 338 -2.45 3.72 28.08
C VAL A 338 -1.89 3.97 29.47
N SER A 339 -0.78 4.69 29.59
CA SER A 339 -0.17 4.99 30.89
C SER A 339 -1.12 5.74 31.81
N SER A 340 -1.85 6.72 31.28
CA SER A 340 -2.84 7.49 32.03
C SER A 340 -4.01 6.62 32.52
N LYS A 341 -4.60 5.81 31.61
CA LYS A 341 -5.77 4.99 31.92
C LYS A 341 -5.44 3.85 32.86
N VAL A 342 -4.29 3.18 32.70
CA VAL A 342 -3.83 2.15 33.64
C VAL A 342 -3.66 2.72 35.04
N ARG A 343 -3.09 3.93 35.18
CA ARG A 343 -2.94 4.60 36.48
C ARG A 343 -4.30 4.92 37.09
N ILE A 344 -5.20 5.56 36.33
CA ILE A 344 -6.53 5.92 36.80
C ILE A 344 -7.30 4.67 37.24
N ASN A 345 -7.29 3.61 36.45
CA ASN A 345 -7.96 2.36 36.76
C ASN A 345 -7.44 1.76 38.08
N ARG A 346 -6.12 1.72 38.26
CA ARG A 346 -5.48 1.21 39.48
C ARG A 346 -5.86 2.07 40.71
N ASP A 347 -5.89 3.39 40.54
CA ASP A 347 -6.14 4.30 41.66
C ASP A 347 -7.63 4.33 42.10
N LEU A 348 -8.56 4.17 41.13
CA LEU A 348 -9.99 4.23 41.36
C LEU A 348 -10.65 2.86 41.60
N TYR A 349 -10.13 1.81 40.97
CA TYR A 349 -10.73 0.47 40.91
C TYR A 349 -9.80 -0.61 41.43
N SER A 350 -9.01 -0.32 42.45
CA SER A 350 -7.96 -1.18 42.99
C SER A 350 -8.44 -2.57 43.47
N GLN A 351 -9.75 -2.78 43.63
CA GLN A 351 -10.35 -4.06 44.02
C GLN A 351 -10.99 -4.84 42.88
N GLU A 352 -10.94 -4.32 41.65
CA GLU A 352 -11.57 -4.98 40.51
C GLU A 352 -10.68 -5.99 39.85
N ARG A 353 -11.31 -7.04 39.32
CA ARG A 353 -10.69 -8.08 38.56
C ARG A 353 -10.01 -7.50 37.32
N ILE A 354 -8.72 -7.60 37.25
CA ILE A 354 -7.96 -7.29 36.02
C ILE A 354 -8.46 -8.22 34.93
N ILE A 355 -8.96 -7.67 33.83
CA ILE A 355 -9.31 -8.43 32.64
C ILE A 355 -8.00 -8.68 31.89
N GLU A 356 -7.51 -9.92 31.93
CA GLU A 356 -6.21 -10.30 31.37
C GLU A 356 -6.24 -10.37 29.84
N THR A 357 -7.40 -10.61 29.25
CA THR A 357 -7.56 -10.77 27.80
C THR A 357 -8.25 -9.55 27.19
N ALA A 358 -7.64 -9.03 26.10
CA ALA A 358 -8.25 -7.99 25.32
C ALA A 358 -9.59 -8.44 24.73
N PRO A 359 -10.62 -7.57 24.72
CA PRO A 359 -11.93 -7.91 24.13
C PRO A 359 -11.77 -8.15 22.63
N ALA A 360 -12.65 -8.99 22.05
CA ALA A 360 -12.69 -9.21 20.63
C ALA A 360 -13.01 -7.88 19.89
N LEU A 361 -12.30 -7.63 18.82
CA LEU A 361 -12.61 -6.50 17.93
C LEU A 361 -13.93 -6.76 17.21
N PRO A 362 -14.77 -5.72 17.02
CA PRO A 362 -15.99 -5.85 16.24
C PRO A 362 -15.71 -6.26 14.79
N ASP A 363 -16.54 -7.14 14.28
CA ASP A 363 -16.49 -7.57 12.88
C ASP A 363 -17.36 -6.68 12.00
N PHE A 364 -16.74 -5.85 11.17
CA PHE A 364 -17.42 -5.00 10.19
C PHE A 364 -17.27 -5.55 8.79
N ALA A 365 -18.29 -5.34 7.95
CA ALA A 365 -18.16 -5.60 6.52
C ALA A 365 -17.14 -4.65 5.90
N LEU A 366 -16.36 -5.16 4.94
CA LEU A 366 -15.42 -4.36 4.15
C LEU A 366 -16.20 -3.37 3.28
N ALA A 367 -15.87 -2.09 3.37
CA ALA A 367 -16.53 -1.03 2.62
C ALA A 367 -15.80 -0.72 1.33
N LEU A 368 -14.47 -0.68 1.35
CA LEU A 368 -13.69 -0.46 0.15
C LEU A 368 -13.63 -1.72 -0.71
N LYS A 369 -13.62 -1.49 -2.02
CA LYS A 369 -13.42 -2.52 -3.04
C LYS A 369 -12.40 -1.99 -4.04
N PRO A 370 -11.67 -2.89 -4.74
CA PRO A 370 -10.88 -2.48 -5.91
C PRO A 370 -11.76 -1.74 -6.92
N ASP A 371 -11.18 -0.82 -7.66
CA ASP A 371 -11.88 -0.25 -8.82
C ASP A 371 -12.23 -1.36 -9.80
N ASP A 372 -13.38 -1.24 -10.45
CA ASP A 372 -13.80 -2.19 -11.48
C ASP A 372 -13.03 -1.93 -12.77
N TYR A 373 -11.86 -2.54 -12.87
CA TYR A 373 -11.05 -2.48 -14.09
C TYR A 373 -11.37 -3.66 -14.99
N GLN A 374 -11.65 -3.36 -16.25
CA GLN A 374 -11.88 -4.34 -17.31
C GLN A 374 -10.75 -4.24 -18.33
N LEU A 375 -10.36 -5.40 -18.89
CA LEU A 375 -9.41 -5.39 -20.01
C LEU A 375 -10.00 -4.57 -21.16
N PRO A 376 -9.18 -3.72 -21.80
CA PRO A 376 -9.66 -2.91 -22.92
C PRO A 376 -10.03 -3.82 -24.10
N SER A 377 -10.88 -3.29 -24.98
CA SER A 377 -11.13 -3.91 -26.27
C SER A 377 -9.87 -3.95 -27.12
N LEU A 378 -9.81 -4.91 -28.06
CA LEU A 378 -8.70 -4.97 -29.01
C LEU A 378 -8.59 -3.65 -29.78
N ASP A 379 -7.33 -3.26 -30.06
CA ASP A 379 -7.08 -2.09 -30.90
C ASP A 379 -7.67 -2.30 -32.30
N PRO A 380 -8.32 -1.28 -32.90
CA PRO A 380 -8.94 -1.37 -34.21
C PRO A 380 -8.00 -1.82 -35.33
N SER A 381 -6.69 -1.58 -35.18
CA SER A 381 -5.71 -2.05 -36.15
C SER A 381 -5.65 -3.56 -36.35
N TRP A 382 -6.24 -4.34 -35.44
CA TRP A 382 -6.39 -5.78 -35.56
C TRP A 382 -7.63 -6.24 -36.34
N SER A 383 -8.55 -5.31 -36.66
CA SER A 383 -9.85 -5.66 -37.32
C SER A 383 -9.70 -6.19 -38.74
N ASN A 384 -8.51 -6.05 -39.32
CA ASN A 384 -8.19 -6.49 -40.69
C ASN A 384 -7.34 -7.76 -40.74
N HIS A 385 -7.22 -8.48 -39.59
CA HIS A 385 -6.34 -9.67 -39.47
C HIS A 385 -6.98 -10.83 -38.74
#